data_e963b83bb3007317e49b0754031b360d
#
_entry.id   e963b83bb3007317e49b0754031b360d
#
_cell.length_a   1.000
_cell.length_b   1.000
_cell.length_c   1.000
_cell.angle_alpha   90.00
_cell.angle_beta   90.00
_cell.angle_gamma   90.00
#
_symmetry.space_group_name_H-M   'P 1'
#
loop_
_entity.id
_entity.type
_entity.pdbx_description
1 polymer ?
#
loop_
_entity_poly.entity_id
_entity_poly.type
_entity_poly.pdbx_seq_one_letter_code
_entity_poly.pdbx_strand_id
1 'polypeptide(L)'
;MGIAWVYLIVAGLFEAVWAIGLKYAQGFTKLWPSVITIVAMGISVYFLALAVKNLPVGTAYAVWTGIGALSTAILGIVLFGEPVHFSRIFFMLLLLIAIVGLKFTSHA
;
A
#
# COMPACT_ATOMS: atom_id res chain seq x y z
N MET A 1 -5.82 19.74 0.84
CA MET A 1 -4.96 18.94 1.75
C MET A 1 -5.60 17.59 2.05
N GLY A 2 -6.79 17.61 2.63
CA GLY A 2 -7.44 16.36 3.04
C GLY A 2 -7.68 15.37 1.92
N ILE A 3 -8.07 15.84 0.73
CA ILE A 3 -8.38 14.95 -0.39
C ILE A 3 -7.12 14.23 -0.90
N ALA A 4 -5.95 14.89 -0.85
CA ALA A 4 -4.70 14.24 -1.27
C ALA A 4 -4.36 13.05 -0.37
N TRP A 5 -4.61 13.17 0.92
CA TRP A 5 -4.41 12.06 1.86
C TRP A 5 -5.39 10.92 1.64
N VAL A 6 -6.64 11.25 1.25
CA VAL A 6 -7.61 10.22 0.86
C VAL A 6 -7.11 9.46 -0.37
N TYR A 7 -6.59 10.17 -1.37
CA TYR A 7 -6.01 9.54 -2.55
C TYR A 7 -4.85 8.61 -2.19
N LEU A 8 -4.00 9.02 -1.24
CA LEU A 8 -2.89 8.17 -0.78
C LEU A 8 -3.38 6.90 -0.10
N ILE A 9 -4.40 7.01 0.75
CA ILE A 9 -4.95 5.84 1.43
C ILE A 9 -5.54 4.87 0.41
N VAL A 10 -6.33 5.37 -0.54
CA VAL A 10 -6.93 4.54 -1.59
C VAL A 10 -5.82 3.89 -2.42
N ALA A 11 -4.81 4.67 -2.82
CA ALA A 11 -3.69 4.15 -3.61
C ALA A 11 -2.94 3.05 -2.86
N GLY A 12 -2.69 3.24 -1.57
CA GLY A 12 -2.01 2.24 -0.74
C GLY A 12 -2.81 0.97 -0.57
N LEU A 13 -4.13 1.08 -0.42
CA LEU A 13 -5.00 -0.09 -0.33
C LEU A 13 -5.01 -0.88 -1.64
N PHE A 14 -5.04 -0.19 -2.80
CA PHE A 14 -4.92 -0.87 -4.09
C PHE A 14 -3.55 -1.48 -4.30
N GLU A 15 -2.51 -0.90 -3.70
CA GLU A 15 -1.18 -1.54 -3.71
C GLU A 15 -1.24 -2.91 -3.04
N ALA A 16 -1.95 -3.01 -1.92
CA ALA A 16 -2.14 -4.31 -1.26
C ALA A 16 -2.90 -5.28 -2.17
N VAL A 17 -3.91 -4.80 -2.92
CA VAL A 17 -4.66 -5.64 -3.85
C VAL A 17 -3.74 -6.22 -4.90
N TRP A 18 -2.92 -5.41 -5.56
CA TRP A 18 -2.06 -5.96 -6.61
C TRP A 18 -0.89 -6.75 -6.03
N ALA A 19 -0.42 -6.42 -4.82
CA ALA A 19 0.64 -7.20 -4.17
C ALA A 19 0.15 -8.63 -3.85
N ILE A 20 -1.05 -8.76 -3.29
CA ILE A 20 -1.67 -10.06 -3.05
C ILE A 20 -1.99 -10.75 -4.38
N GLY A 21 -2.46 -9.98 -5.38
CA GLY A 21 -2.75 -10.48 -6.71
C GLY A 21 -1.54 -11.11 -7.38
N LEU A 22 -0.34 -10.58 -7.13
CA LEU A 22 0.90 -11.16 -7.66
C LEU A 22 1.07 -12.61 -7.23
N LYS A 23 0.72 -12.93 -5.99
CA LYS A 23 0.84 -14.30 -5.50
C LYS A 23 -0.16 -15.23 -6.19
N TYR A 24 -1.40 -14.78 -6.35
CA TYR A 24 -2.41 -15.57 -7.04
C TYR A 24 -2.13 -15.68 -8.55
N ALA A 25 -1.45 -14.70 -9.13
CA ALA A 25 -1.12 -14.70 -10.56
C ALA A 25 -0.04 -15.72 -10.92
N GLN A 26 0.76 -16.17 -9.95
CA GLN A 26 1.81 -17.17 -10.15
C GLN A 26 2.72 -16.82 -11.34
N GLY A 27 3.35 -15.66 -11.26
CA GLY A 27 4.23 -15.16 -12.31
C GLY A 27 3.48 -14.76 -13.58
N PHE A 28 2.24 -14.30 -13.43
CA PHE A 28 1.36 -13.88 -14.53
C PHE A 28 0.99 -15.03 -15.47
N THR A 29 0.93 -16.25 -14.93
CA THR A 29 0.51 -17.43 -15.68
C THR A 29 -0.99 -17.69 -15.55
N LYS A 30 -1.66 -17.10 -14.56
CA LYS A 30 -3.09 -17.24 -14.34
C LYS A 30 -3.80 -15.99 -14.87
N LEU A 31 -4.72 -16.20 -15.83
CA LEU A 31 -5.33 -15.07 -16.56
C LEU A 31 -6.05 -14.08 -15.64
N TRP A 32 -7.06 -14.52 -14.90
CA TRP A 32 -7.88 -13.58 -14.12
C TRP A 32 -7.14 -12.91 -12.98
N PRO A 33 -6.33 -13.63 -12.16
CA PRO A 33 -5.50 -12.97 -11.18
C PRO A 33 -4.51 -11.98 -11.79
N SER A 34 -3.95 -12.28 -12.96
CA SER A 34 -3.05 -11.37 -13.66
C SER A 34 -3.76 -10.10 -14.11
N VAL A 35 -4.97 -10.22 -14.65
CA VAL A 35 -5.75 -9.06 -15.08
C VAL A 35 -6.11 -8.18 -13.90
N ILE A 36 -6.58 -8.78 -12.80
CA ILE A 36 -6.93 -8.02 -11.58
C ILE A 36 -5.71 -7.30 -11.02
N THR A 37 -4.55 -7.98 -11.01
CA THR A 37 -3.30 -7.40 -10.54
C THR A 37 -2.91 -6.16 -11.34
N ILE A 38 -2.94 -6.27 -12.68
CA ILE A 38 -2.56 -5.17 -13.57
C ILE A 38 -3.52 -4.01 -13.44
N VAL A 39 -4.83 -4.27 -13.38
CA VAL A 39 -5.84 -3.22 -13.21
C VAL A 39 -5.65 -2.52 -11.86
N ALA A 40 -5.43 -3.28 -10.79
CA ALA A 40 -5.21 -2.71 -9.46
C ALA A 40 -3.93 -1.86 -9.42
N MET A 41 -2.85 -2.28 -10.10
CA MET A 41 -1.63 -1.47 -10.24
C MET A 41 -1.95 -0.13 -10.88
N GLY A 42 -2.68 -0.13 -11.99
CA GLY A 42 -3.04 1.09 -12.69
C GLY A 42 -3.84 2.04 -11.82
N ILE A 43 -4.82 1.52 -11.09
CA ILE A 43 -5.65 2.32 -10.18
C ILE A 43 -4.78 2.88 -9.05
N SER A 44 -3.92 2.06 -8.47
CA SER A 44 -3.04 2.47 -7.38
C SER A 44 -2.14 3.63 -7.80
N VAL A 45 -1.48 3.49 -8.93
CA VAL A 45 -0.57 4.53 -9.45
C VAL A 45 -1.35 5.79 -9.85
N TYR A 46 -2.54 5.63 -10.39
CA TYR A 46 -3.39 6.76 -10.76
C TYR A 46 -3.72 7.63 -9.53
N PHE A 47 -4.16 7.01 -8.43
CA PHE A 47 -4.47 7.74 -7.22
C PHE A 47 -3.21 8.33 -6.57
N LEU A 48 -2.08 7.65 -6.67
CA LEU A 48 -0.80 8.22 -6.24
C LEU A 48 -0.48 9.48 -7.05
N ALA A 49 -0.68 9.44 -8.36
CA ALA A 49 -0.44 10.59 -9.23
C ALA A 49 -1.32 11.78 -8.84
N LEU A 50 -2.58 11.53 -8.48
CA LEU A 50 -3.46 12.59 -7.99
C LEU A 50 -2.95 13.19 -6.68
N ALA A 51 -2.44 12.35 -5.78
CA ALA A 51 -1.95 12.80 -4.48
C ALA A 51 -0.71 13.69 -4.63
N VAL A 52 0.22 13.36 -5.52
CA VAL A 52 1.45 14.11 -5.68
C VAL A 52 1.26 15.47 -6.34
N LYS A 53 0.07 15.77 -6.82
CA LYS A 53 -0.24 17.14 -7.26
C LYS A 53 -0.19 18.13 -6.10
N ASN A 54 -0.48 17.69 -4.90
CA ASN A 54 -0.61 18.56 -3.73
C ASN A 54 0.32 18.19 -2.57
N LEU A 55 1.05 17.08 -2.68
CA LEU A 55 1.96 16.62 -1.62
C LEU A 55 3.36 16.49 -2.19
N PRO A 56 4.40 16.66 -1.35
CA PRO A 56 5.75 16.35 -1.78
C PRO A 56 5.85 14.89 -2.24
N VAL A 57 6.55 14.66 -3.35
CA VAL A 57 6.60 13.32 -3.93
C VAL A 57 7.24 12.30 -2.98
N GLY A 58 8.26 12.72 -2.24
CA GLY A 58 8.92 11.82 -1.29
C GLY A 58 7.99 11.38 -0.17
N THR A 59 7.24 12.32 0.40
CA THR A 59 6.25 12.03 1.44
C THR A 59 5.15 11.14 0.90
N ALA A 60 4.61 11.49 -0.27
CA ALA A 60 3.53 10.72 -0.87
C ALA A 60 3.98 9.29 -1.18
N TYR A 61 5.16 9.13 -1.75
CA TYR A 61 5.68 7.81 -2.07
C TYR A 61 5.93 6.96 -0.83
N ALA A 62 6.52 7.56 0.21
CA ALA A 62 6.80 6.85 1.46
C ALA A 62 5.51 6.38 2.14
N VAL A 63 4.48 7.23 2.17
CA VAL A 63 3.20 6.90 2.76
C VAL A 63 2.47 5.84 1.94
N TRP A 64 2.46 5.98 0.61
CA TRP A 64 1.86 5.00 -0.30
C TRP A 64 2.49 3.62 -0.10
N THR A 65 3.81 3.57 -0.13
CA THR A 65 4.55 2.32 0.06
C THR A 65 4.29 1.73 1.45
N GLY A 66 4.27 2.60 2.47
CA GLY A 66 4.03 2.17 3.86
C GLY A 66 2.64 1.60 4.07
N ILE A 67 1.61 2.27 3.56
CA ILE A 67 0.23 1.78 3.68
C ILE A 67 0.08 0.45 2.92
N GLY A 68 0.63 0.38 1.71
CA GLY A 68 0.57 -0.83 0.92
C GLY A 68 1.30 -1.99 1.58
N ALA A 69 2.50 -1.74 2.12
CA ALA A 69 3.28 -2.77 2.81
C ALA A 69 2.57 -3.26 4.08
N LEU A 70 2.05 -2.34 4.88
CA LEU A 70 1.34 -2.70 6.11
C LEU A 70 0.08 -3.51 5.80
N SER A 71 -0.73 -3.05 4.85
CA SER A 71 -1.95 -3.73 4.43
C SER A 71 -1.64 -5.11 3.86
N THR A 72 -0.60 -5.21 3.04
CA THR A 72 -0.18 -6.49 2.45
C THR A 72 0.29 -7.47 3.52
N ALA A 73 1.04 -6.97 4.51
CA ALA A 73 1.51 -7.83 5.62
C ALA A 73 0.34 -8.39 6.42
N ILE A 74 -0.68 -7.56 6.68
CA ILE A 74 -1.88 -8.01 7.39
C ILE A 74 -2.63 -9.05 6.56
N LEU A 75 -2.83 -8.77 5.27
CA LEU A 75 -3.52 -9.72 4.38
C LEU A 75 -2.74 -11.01 4.19
N GLY A 76 -1.41 -10.96 4.20
CA GLY A 76 -0.59 -12.16 4.14
C GLY A 76 -0.84 -13.07 5.34
N ILE A 77 -0.99 -12.49 6.52
CA ILE A 77 -1.34 -13.25 7.71
C ILE A 77 -2.74 -13.88 7.58
N VAL A 78 -3.71 -13.08 7.16
CA VAL A 78 -5.11 -13.50 7.09
C VAL A 78 -5.35 -14.52 5.98
N LEU A 79 -4.82 -14.27 4.78
CA LEU A 79 -5.13 -15.06 3.60
C LEU A 79 -4.21 -16.26 3.41
N PHE A 80 -2.94 -16.13 3.78
CA PHE A 80 -1.95 -17.17 3.52
C PHE A 80 -1.41 -17.83 4.78
N GLY A 81 -1.94 -17.47 5.94
CA GLY A 81 -1.52 -18.07 7.20
C GLY A 81 -0.06 -17.79 7.55
N GLU A 82 0.48 -16.65 7.12
CA GLU A 82 1.85 -16.28 7.42
C GLU A 82 2.06 -16.16 8.93
N PRO A 83 3.28 -16.47 9.43
CA PRO A 83 3.50 -16.47 10.87
C PRO A 83 3.31 -15.11 11.50
N VAL A 84 2.78 -15.08 12.73
CA VAL A 84 2.66 -13.86 13.52
C VAL A 84 3.69 -13.94 14.64
N HIS A 85 4.87 -13.36 14.39
CA HIS A 85 5.93 -13.30 15.39
C HIS A 85 5.93 -11.92 16.05
N PHE A 86 6.39 -11.86 17.31
CA PHE A 86 6.48 -10.58 18.02
C PHE A 86 7.30 -9.55 17.23
N SER A 87 8.44 -9.97 16.66
CA SER A 87 9.29 -9.06 15.89
C SER A 87 8.57 -8.49 14.67
N ARG A 88 7.76 -9.30 14.00
CA ARG A 88 6.97 -8.86 12.84
C ARG A 88 5.94 -7.80 13.25
N ILE A 89 5.22 -8.04 14.33
CA ILE A 89 4.24 -7.09 14.84
C ILE A 89 4.92 -5.79 15.28
N PHE A 90 6.06 -5.89 15.95
CA PHE A 90 6.81 -4.73 16.39
C PHE A 90 7.18 -3.82 15.21
N PHE A 91 7.71 -4.41 14.13
CA PHE A 91 8.11 -3.61 12.97
C PHE A 91 6.91 -3.10 12.17
N MET A 92 5.80 -3.82 12.15
CA MET A 92 4.56 -3.30 11.56
C MET A 92 4.05 -2.09 12.32
N LEU A 93 4.14 -2.10 13.65
CA LEU A 93 3.77 -0.95 14.47
C LEU A 93 4.70 0.24 14.22
N LEU A 94 6.01 0.01 14.06
CA LEU A 94 6.94 1.07 13.69
C LEU A 94 6.57 1.70 12.35
N LEU A 95 6.17 0.89 11.38
CA LEU A 95 5.75 1.38 10.06
C LEU A 95 4.52 2.26 10.19
N LEU A 96 3.53 1.82 10.96
CA LEU A 96 2.32 2.61 11.20
C LEU A 96 2.66 3.95 11.87
N ILE A 97 3.51 3.92 12.88
CA ILE A 97 3.94 5.15 13.57
C ILE A 97 4.65 6.09 12.60
N ALA A 98 5.51 5.53 11.73
CA ALA A 98 6.22 6.34 10.73
C ALA A 98 5.25 7.03 9.76
N ILE A 99 4.21 6.33 9.31
CA ILE A 99 3.19 6.89 8.41
C ILE A 99 2.47 8.04 9.09
N VAL A 100 2.03 7.82 10.32
CA VAL A 100 1.31 8.84 11.10
C VAL A 100 2.22 10.04 11.35
N GLY A 101 3.49 9.80 11.69
CA GLY A 101 4.47 10.85 11.88
C GLY A 101 4.70 11.69 10.65
N LEU A 102 4.78 11.06 9.48
CA LEU A 102 4.93 11.78 8.21
C LEU A 102 3.74 12.68 7.94
N LYS A 103 2.53 12.20 8.24
CA LYS A 103 1.33 13.02 8.05
C LYS A 103 1.37 14.26 8.93
N PHE A 104 1.70 14.10 10.21
CA PHE A 104 1.67 15.23 11.15
C PHE A 104 2.83 16.19 10.96
N THR A 105 3.93 15.77 10.34
CA THR A 105 5.07 16.63 10.07
C THR A 105 5.08 17.19 8.65
N SER A 106 4.13 16.79 7.82
CA SER A 106 4.02 17.30 6.45
C SER A 106 3.46 18.72 6.46
N HIS A 107 4.05 19.56 5.63
CA HIS A 107 3.65 20.97 5.46
C HIS A 107 2.95 21.21 4.11
N ALA A 108 2.64 20.15 3.40
CA ALA A 108 1.97 20.27 2.09
C ALA A 108 0.48 20.42 2.24
#